data_c817965ddc8609749b84b2c897dc8cec
#
_entry.id   c817965ddc8609749b84b2c897dc8cec
#
_cell.length_a   1.000
_cell.length_b   1.000
_cell.length_c   1.000
_cell.angle_alpha   90.00
_cell.angle_beta   90.00
_cell.angle_gamma   90.00
#
_symmetry.space_group_name_H-M   'P 1'
#
loop_
_entity.id
_entity.type
_entity.pdbx_description
1 polymer ?
#
loop_
_entity_poly.entity_id
_entity_poly.type
_entity_poly.pdbx_seq_one_letter_code
_entity_poly.pdbx_strand_id
1 'polypeptide(L)'
;MGHIGVISDTHGLLRPQALAALRGSASIIHAGDIGSLAMLEALAEIAPVFAVRGNTDRGAWANKLPARAIVQFEQHSVYVLHDLGE
;
A
#
# COMPACT_ATOMS: atom_id res chain seq x y z
N MET A 1 -13.77 -15.87 -2.97
CA MET A 1 -12.43 -15.83 -2.41
C MET A 1 -11.56 -14.86 -3.17
N GLY A 2 -10.77 -14.11 -2.46
CA GLY A 2 -9.87 -13.15 -3.07
C GLY A 2 -8.45 -13.38 -2.60
N HIS A 3 -7.59 -12.51 -3.03
CA HIS A 3 -6.21 -12.48 -2.57
C HIS A 3 -5.85 -11.05 -2.23
N ILE A 4 -4.79 -10.89 -1.44
CA ILE A 4 -4.25 -9.58 -1.10
C ILE A 4 -3.09 -9.29 -2.05
N GLY A 5 -3.12 -8.13 -2.69
CA GLY A 5 -1.99 -7.64 -3.45
C GLY A 5 -1.06 -6.87 -2.51
N VAL A 6 0.24 -7.13 -2.57
CA VAL A 6 1.23 -6.43 -1.75
C VAL A 6 2.22 -5.74 -2.66
N ILE A 7 2.44 -4.45 -2.42
CA ILE A 7 3.36 -3.65 -3.20
C ILE A 7 4.10 -2.69 -2.27
N SER A 8 5.29 -2.26 -2.67
CA SER A 8 6.06 -1.27 -1.92
C SER A 8 6.99 -0.52 -2.86
N ASP A 9 7.53 0.59 -2.38
CA ASP A 9 8.59 1.33 -3.04
C ASP A 9 8.24 1.76 -4.47
N THR A 10 7.00 2.20 -4.66
CA THR A 10 6.55 2.66 -5.98
C THR A 10 7.13 4.01 -6.37
N HIS A 11 7.42 4.86 -5.38
CA HIS A 11 8.02 6.19 -5.61
C HIS A 11 7.27 7.00 -6.68
N GLY A 12 5.93 6.90 -6.66
CA GLY A 12 5.10 7.66 -7.58
C GLY A 12 4.92 7.04 -8.96
N LEU A 13 5.44 5.83 -9.17
CA LEU A 13 5.35 5.17 -10.48
C LEU A 13 4.67 3.81 -10.35
N LEU A 14 3.55 3.66 -11.01
CA LEU A 14 2.84 2.38 -11.08
C LEU A 14 3.08 1.76 -12.45
N ARG A 15 3.94 0.76 -12.47
CA ARG A 15 4.31 0.09 -13.72
C ARG A 15 3.18 -0.79 -14.22
N PRO A 16 3.03 -0.95 -15.56
CA PRO A 16 1.97 -1.78 -16.11
C PRO A 16 1.96 -3.22 -15.59
N GLN A 17 3.15 -3.80 -15.35
CA GLN A 17 3.25 -5.15 -14.82
C GLN A 17 2.69 -5.24 -13.41
N ALA A 18 2.98 -4.23 -12.57
CA ALA A 18 2.45 -4.19 -11.21
C ALA A 18 0.94 -4.01 -11.23
N LEU A 19 0.44 -3.12 -12.09
CA LEU A 19 -0.99 -2.90 -12.24
C LEU A 19 -1.71 -4.18 -12.62
N ALA A 20 -1.17 -4.90 -13.61
CA ALA A 20 -1.77 -6.16 -14.05
C ALA A 20 -1.77 -7.20 -12.93
N ALA A 21 -0.69 -7.27 -12.14
CA ALA A 21 -0.58 -8.22 -11.05
C ALA A 21 -1.57 -7.92 -9.93
N LEU A 22 -1.93 -6.66 -9.72
CA LEU A 22 -2.84 -6.26 -8.64
C LEU A 22 -4.31 -6.40 -9.01
N ARG A 23 -4.63 -6.52 -10.29
CA ARG A 23 -6.02 -6.66 -10.71
C ARG A 23 -6.61 -7.94 -10.13
N GLY A 24 -7.85 -7.83 -9.68
CA GLY A 24 -8.54 -8.95 -9.06
C GLY A 24 -8.24 -9.11 -7.57
N SER A 25 -7.37 -8.25 -7.00
CA SER A 25 -7.10 -8.29 -5.57
C SER A 25 -8.35 -7.90 -4.78
N ALA A 26 -8.57 -8.57 -3.65
CA ALA A 26 -9.63 -8.20 -2.73
C ALA A 26 -9.26 -6.96 -1.93
N SER A 27 -7.96 -6.81 -1.65
CA SER A 27 -7.39 -5.65 -0.96
C SER A 27 -5.96 -5.47 -1.43
N ILE A 28 -5.44 -4.26 -1.30
CA ILE A 28 -4.06 -3.96 -1.63
C ILE A 28 -3.38 -3.41 -0.39
N ILE A 29 -2.19 -3.91 -0.10
CA ILE A 29 -1.34 -3.39 0.97
C ILE A 29 -0.14 -2.71 0.33
N HIS A 30 0.09 -1.44 0.70
CA HIS A 30 1.29 -0.72 0.28
C HIS A 30 2.19 -0.54 1.50
N ALA A 31 3.38 -1.09 1.42
CA ALA A 31 4.31 -1.13 2.56
C ALA A 31 5.25 0.08 2.63
N GLY A 32 4.91 1.19 1.98
CA GLY A 32 5.63 2.45 2.11
C GLY A 32 6.46 2.85 0.91
N ASP A 33 6.98 4.07 0.96
CA ASP A 33 7.67 4.75 -0.14
C ASP A 33 6.77 4.83 -1.36
N ILE A 34 5.59 5.39 -1.14
CA ILE A 34 4.50 5.46 -2.11
C ILE A 34 4.82 6.48 -3.20
N GLY A 35 5.23 7.67 -2.78
CA GLY A 35 5.65 8.74 -3.67
C GLY A 35 4.64 9.87 -3.81
N SER A 36 3.34 9.57 -3.86
CA SER A 36 2.33 10.61 -4.01
C SER A 36 0.94 10.10 -3.64
N LEU A 37 0.06 11.05 -3.34
CA LEU A 37 -1.35 10.72 -3.10
C LEU A 37 -2.00 10.15 -4.36
N ALA A 38 -1.60 10.61 -5.54
CA ALA A 38 -2.15 10.11 -6.80
C ALA A 38 -1.90 8.61 -6.96
N MET A 39 -0.78 8.10 -6.45
CA MET A 39 -0.49 6.68 -6.46
C MET A 39 -1.52 5.90 -5.65
N LEU A 40 -1.83 6.39 -4.44
CA LEU A 40 -2.83 5.75 -3.59
C LEU A 40 -4.22 5.78 -4.24
N GLU A 41 -4.55 6.89 -4.88
CA GLU A 41 -5.85 7.01 -5.56
C GLU A 41 -5.95 6.04 -6.73
N ALA A 42 -4.86 5.88 -7.48
CA ALA A 42 -4.84 4.92 -8.59
C ALA A 42 -5.02 3.48 -8.10
N LEU A 43 -4.36 3.12 -7.00
CA LEU A 43 -4.52 1.80 -6.42
C LEU A 43 -5.93 1.58 -5.87
N ALA A 44 -6.52 2.61 -5.28
CA ALA A 44 -7.87 2.53 -4.72
C ALA A 44 -8.94 2.25 -5.78
N GLU A 45 -8.66 2.58 -7.04
CA GLU A 45 -9.58 2.26 -8.13
C GLU A 45 -9.60 0.76 -8.43
N ILE A 46 -8.57 0.02 -8.01
CA ILE A 46 -8.48 -1.43 -8.21
C ILE A 46 -9.16 -2.17 -7.06
N ALA A 47 -8.83 -1.79 -5.82
CA ALA A 47 -9.32 -2.44 -4.61
C ALA A 47 -9.07 -1.54 -3.39
N PRO A 48 -9.70 -1.82 -2.24
CA PRO A 48 -9.39 -1.08 -1.01
C PRO A 48 -7.89 -1.15 -0.69
N VAL A 49 -7.31 -0.01 -0.31
CA VAL A 49 -5.87 0.11 -0.07
C VAL A 49 -5.62 0.37 1.41
N PHE A 50 -4.69 -0.40 1.98
CA PHE A 50 -4.16 -0.20 3.32
C PHE A 50 -2.68 0.12 3.17
N ALA A 51 -2.28 1.33 3.56
CA ALA A 51 -0.92 1.80 3.32
C ALA A 51 -0.26 2.25 4.60
N VAL A 52 1.06 2.06 4.67
CA VAL A 52 1.88 2.65 5.72
C VAL A 52 2.82 3.66 5.08
N ARG A 53 3.28 4.61 5.89
CA ARG A 53 4.20 5.65 5.45
C ARG A 53 5.61 5.08 5.35
N GLY A 54 6.28 5.36 4.23
CA GLY A 54 7.68 5.00 4.08
C GLY A 54 8.61 6.16 4.42
N ASN A 55 9.92 5.92 4.33
CA ASN A 55 10.94 6.90 4.70
C ASN A 55 10.89 8.15 3.84
N THR A 56 10.51 8.02 2.58
CA THR A 56 10.49 9.13 1.64
C THR A 56 9.14 9.82 1.52
N ASP A 57 8.11 9.28 2.16
CA ASP A 57 6.77 9.85 2.08
C ASP A 57 6.65 11.06 3.00
N ARG A 58 6.32 12.21 2.43
CA ARG A 58 6.27 13.48 3.13
C ARG A 58 5.05 14.30 2.70
N GLY A 59 4.67 15.24 3.55
CA GLY A 59 3.55 16.14 3.27
C GLY A 59 2.28 15.73 3.99
N ALA A 60 1.24 16.53 3.80
CA ALA A 60 -0.01 16.34 4.53
C ALA A 60 -0.65 14.98 4.24
N TRP A 61 -0.59 14.52 3.00
CA TRP A 61 -1.16 13.23 2.64
C TRP A 61 -0.44 12.07 3.33
N ALA A 62 0.89 12.16 3.43
CA ALA A 62 1.70 11.12 4.05
C ALA A 62 1.54 11.13 5.57
N ASN A 63 1.38 12.31 6.15
CA ASN A 63 1.22 12.44 7.60
C ASN A 63 -0.07 11.81 8.11
N LYS A 64 -1.04 11.59 7.24
CA LYS A 64 -2.28 10.92 7.59
C LYS A 64 -2.14 9.40 7.61
N LEU A 65 -1.04 8.86 7.08
CA LEU A 65 -0.80 7.43 7.04
C LEU A 65 -0.07 6.99 8.29
N PRO A 66 -0.41 5.80 8.83
CA PRO A 66 0.33 5.26 9.97
C PRO A 66 1.73 4.80 9.55
N ALA A 67 2.65 4.76 10.49
CA ALA A 67 3.98 4.20 10.25
C ALA A 67 3.91 2.67 10.20
N ARG A 68 2.90 2.09 10.81
CA ARG A 68 2.67 0.64 10.80
C ARG A 68 1.17 0.38 10.92
N ALA A 69 0.74 -0.78 10.46
CA ALA A 69 -0.66 -1.13 10.49
C ALA A 69 -0.84 -2.64 10.64
N ILE A 70 -2.00 -3.04 11.16
CA ILE A 70 -2.41 -4.43 11.18
C ILE A 70 -3.64 -4.52 10.28
N VAL A 71 -3.55 -5.36 9.25
CA VAL A 71 -4.64 -5.53 8.28
C VAL A 71 -5.25 -6.90 8.47
N GLN A 72 -6.55 -6.94 8.66
CA GLN A 72 -7.28 -8.20 8.79
C GLN A 72 -7.72 -8.67 7.42
N PHE A 73 -7.43 -9.92 7.10
CA PHE A 73 -7.88 -10.53 5.86
C PHE A 73 -8.32 -11.97 6.16
N GLU A 74 -9.62 -12.21 6.00
CA GLU A 74 -10.25 -13.47 6.36
C GLU A 74 -9.98 -13.77 7.83
N GLN A 75 -9.27 -14.86 8.14
CA GLN A 75 -8.94 -15.22 9.51
C GLN A 75 -7.50 -14.88 9.88
N HIS A 76 -6.85 -14.09 9.06
CA HIS A 76 -5.44 -13.76 9.25
C HIS A 76 -5.25 -12.28 9.56
N SER A 77 -4.21 -11.99 10.35
CA SER A 77 -3.76 -10.63 10.60
C SER A 77 -2.43 -10.43 9.89
N VAL A 78 -2.30 -9.33 9.15
CA VAL A 78 -1.07 -8.99 8.44
C VAL A 78 -0.50 -7.73 9.09
N TYR A 79 0.71 -7.85 9.64
CA TYR A 79 1.40 -6.72 10.25
C TYR A 79 2.25 -6.03 9.19
N VAL A 80 1.99 -4.76 8.97
CA VAL A 80 2.61 -4.00 7.87
C VAL A 80 3.47 -2.88 8.45
N LEU A 81 4.73 -2.85 8.05
CA LEU A 81 5.61 -1.72 8.33
C LEU A 81 6.66 -1.64 7.23
N HIS A 82 7.18 -0.43 7.01
CA HIS A 82 8.15 -0.20 5.94
C HIS A 82 9.57 -0.52 6.40
N ASP A 83 9.93 -0.11 7.61
CA ASP A 83 11.29 -0.23 8.12
C ASP A 83 11.26 -0.78 9.54
N LEU A 84 11.88 -1.94 9.74
CA LEU A 84 11.95 -2.58 11.05
C LEU A 84 12.75 -1.76 12.07
N GLY A 85 13.59 -0.87 11.61
CA GLY A 85 14.38 0.00 12.49
C GLY A 85 13.63 1.20 13.03
N GLU A 86 12.42 1.42 12.61
CA GLU A 86 11.64 2.58 13.04
C GLU A 86 10.91 2.34 14.36
#